data_05834f81d1b53caa02ccab3b71d4c4d1
#
_entry.id   05834f81d1b53caa02ccab3b71d4c4d1
#
_cell.length_a   1.000
_cell.length_b   1.000
_cell.length_c   1.000
_cell.angle_alpha   90.00
_cell.angle_beta   90.00
_cell.angle_gamma   90.00
#
_symmetry.space_group_name_H-M   'P 1'
#
loop_
_entity.id
_entity.type
_entity.pdbx_description
1 polymer ?
#
loop_
_entity_poly.entity_id
_entity_poly.type
_entity_poly.pdbx_seq_one_letter_code
_entity_poly.pdbx_strand_id
1 'polypeptide(L)'
;MAWKIQYTRTFLKEMSRLPVTTRERVEQIAFGEAIKNDPFMSGKTQKLSGHQTYYKIRIGDYRIGIHIDGDQELVEFQRVLHRREIYRKFP
;
A
#
# COMPACT_ATOMS: atom_id res chain seq x y z
N MET A 1 -12.37 -6.43 14.73
CA MET A 1 -12.22 -4.98 14.75
C MET A 1 -11.50 -4.51 13.50
N ALA A 2 -11.87 -3.35 13.00
CA ALA A 2 -11.25 -2.84 11.79
C ALA A 2 -9.92 -2.18 12.11
N TRP A 3 -8.95 -2.35 11.20
CA TRP A 3 -7.66 -1.69 11.29
C TRP A 3 -7.82 -0.20 10.97
N LYS A 4 -6.97 0.62 11.59
CA LYS A 4 -6.86 2.04 11.26
C LYS A 4 -6.05 2.20 9.99
N ILE A 5 -6.47 3.12 9.13
CA ILE A 5 -5.78 3.36 7.86
C ILE A 5 -5.30 4.81 7.84
N GLN A 6 -4.03 4.99 7.48
CA GLN A 6 -3.43 6.30 7.32
C GLN A 6 -2.75 6.40 5.96
N TYR A 7 -2.59 7.63 5.49
CA TYR A 7 -1.98 7.91 4.19
C TYR A 7 -0.94 8.99 4.35
N THR A 8 0.26 8.77 3.81
CA THR A 8 1.24 9.85 3.77
C THR A 8 0.87 10.84 2.66
N ARG A 9 1.34 12.07 2.81
CA ARG A 9 1.16 13.08 1.77
C ARG A 9 1.82 12.62 0.46
N THR A 10 2.98 11.98 0.56
CA THR A 10 3.70 11.46 -0.60
C THR A 10 2.86 10.42 -1.35
N PHE A 11 2.24 9.48 -0.61
CA PHE A 11 1.37 8.47 -1.24
C PHE A 11 0.22 9.14 -2.00
N LEU A 12 -0.47 10.07 -1.37
CA LEU A 12 -1.61 10.74 -2.01
C LEU A 12 -1.18 11.50 -3.26
N LYS A 13 -0.03 12.14 -3.22
CA LYS A 13 0.51 12.87 -4.35
C LYS A 13 0.87 11.92 -5.50
N GLU A 14 1.54 10.82 -5.19
CA GLU A 14 1.91 9.83 -6.20
C GLU A 14 0.68 9.18 -6.82
N MET A 15 -0.31 8.86 -5.99
CA MET A 15 -1.56 8.27 -6.47
C MET A 15 -2.25 9.19 -7.48
N SER A 16 -2.27 10.50 -7.22
CA SER A 16 -2.93 11.47 -8.09
C SER A 16 -2.30 11.56 -9.47
N ARG A 17 -1.06 11.11 -9.62
CA ARG A 17 -0.32 11.17 -10.88
C ARG A 17 -0.37 9.88 -11.69
N LEU A 18 -1.03 8.86 -11.18
CA LEU A 18 -1.13 7.58 -11.87
C LEU A 18 -2.06 7.66 -13.07
N PRO A 19 -1.86 6.80 -14.07
CA PRO A 19 -2.86 6.63 -15.14
C PRO A 19 -4.23 6.31 -14.52
N VAL A 20 -5.29 6.79 -15.13
CA VAL A 20 -6.63 6.73 -14.55
C VAL A 20 -7.02 5.33 -14.11
N THR A 21 -6.82 4.33 -14.97
CA THR A 21 -7.20 2.94 -14.65
C THR A 21 -6.44 2.42 -13.44
N THR A 22 -5.14 2.69 -13.39
CA THR A 22 -4.29 2.27 -12.26
C THR A 22 -4.71 3.00 -10.98
N ARG A 23 -4.96 4.30 -11.09
CA ARG A 23 -5.39 5.11 -9.95
C ARG A 23 -6.68 4.57 -9.35
N GLU A 24 -7.65 4.23 -10.19
CA GLU A 24 -8.93 3.69 -9.71
C GLU A 24 -8.72 2.39 -8.94
N ARG A 25 -7.85 1.52 -9.42
CA ARG A 25 -7.54 0.27 -8.73
C ARG A 25 -6.87 0.52 -7.39
N VAL A 26 -5.94 1.46 -7.33
CA VAL A 26 -5.26 1.84 -6.09
C VAL A 26 -6.26 2.42 -5.11
N GLU A 27 -7.15 3.30 -5.58
CA GLU A 27 -8.18 3.90 -4.72
C GLU A 27 -9.11 2.85 -4.13
N GLN A 28 -9.51 1.85 -4.91
CA GLN A 28 -10.36 0.78 -4.42
C GLN A 28 -9.71 0.03 -3.26
N ILE A 29 -8.41 -0.14 -3.31
CA ILE A 29 -7.67 -0.80 -2.23
C ILE A 29 -7.47 0.15 -1.05
N ALA A 30 -6.95 1.33 -1.33
CA ALA A 30 -6.55 2.27 -0.27
C ALA A 30 -7.73 2.81 0.53
N PHE A 31 -8.88 3.00 -0.14
CA PHE A 31 -10.07 3.58 0.49
C PHE A 31 -11.21 2.57 0.66
N GLY A 32 -10.96 1.30 0.33
CA GLY A 32 -11.98 0.26 0.42
C GLY A 32 -12.04 -0.38 1.80
N GLU A 33 -13.01 -1.28 1.97
CA GLU A 33 -13.22 -1.98 3.23
C GLU A 33 -12.31 -3.20 3.40
N ALA A 34 -11.87 -3.80 2.30
CA ALA A 34 -11.08 -5.04 2.37
C ALA A 34 -9.81 -4.87 3.18
N ILE A 35 -9.09 -3.75 2.98
CA ILE A 35 -7.83 -3.50 3.68
C ILE A 35 -8.06 -3.28 5.19
N LYS A 36 -9.21 -2.75 5.57
CA LYS A 36 -9.55 -2.54 6.97
C LYS A 36 -9.86 -3.84 7.70
N ASN A 37 -10.42 -4.80 6.97
CA ASN A 37 -10.78 -6.10 7.55
C ASN A 37 -9.60 -7.06 7.55
N ASP A 38 -8.78 -7.02 6.51
CA ASP A 38 -7.63 -7.90 6.37
C ASP A 38 -6.51 -7.18 5.61
N PRO A 39 -5.55 -6.54 6.32
CA PRO A 39 -4.45 -5.84 5.68
C PRO A 39 -3.57 -6.74 4.81
N PHE A 40 -3.59 -8.04 5.07
CA PHE A 40 -2.79 -8.99 4.31
C PHE A 40 -3.51 -9.48 3.06
N MET A 41 -4.79 -9.15 2.92
CA MET A 41 -5.59 -9.35 1.70
C MET A 41 -5.50 -10.78 1.15
N SER A 42 -5.60 -11.76 2.05
CA SER A 42 -5.53 -13.19 1.71
C SER A 42 -4.25 -13.55 0.95
N GLY A 43 -3.13 -12.97 1.38
CA GLY A 43 -1.83 -13.26 0.81
C GLY A 43 -1.41 -12.36 -0.34
N LYS A 44 -2.24 -11.42 -0.76
CA LYS A 44 -1.89 -10.48 -1.83
C LYS A 44 -0.93 -9.40 -1.35
N THR A 45 -0.90 -9.13 -0.05
CA THR A 45 0.05 -8.20 0.56
C THR A 45 1.30 -8.99 0.89
N GLN A 46 2.42 -8.64 0.24
CA GLN A 46 3.66 -9.37 0.38
C GLN A 46 4.67 -8.60 1.21
N LYS A 47 5.33 -9.32 2.12
CA LYS A 47 6.36 -8.73 2.96
C LYS A 47 7.55 -8.29 2.12
N LEU A 48 8.07 -7.10 2.43
CA LEU A 48 9.26 -6.60 1.77
C LEU A 48 10.48 -7.32 2.33
N SER A 49 11.33 -7.83 1.43
CA SER A 49 12.52 -8.59 1.82
C SER A 49 13.42 -7.76 2.72
N GLY A 50 13.85 -8.33 3.86
CA GLY A 50 14.74 -7.65 4.80
C GLY A 50 14.06 -6.65 5.72
N HIS A 51 12.74 -6.51 5.66
CA HIS A 51 12.00 -5.54 6.47
C HIS A 51 10.80 -6.23 7.12
N GLN A 52 10.69 -6.14 8.44
CA GLN A 52 9.70 -6.91 9.18
C GLN A 52 8.28 -6.35 9.11
N THR A 53 8.14 -5.03 8.97
CA THR A 53 6.84 -4.37 9.03
C THR A 53 6.46 -3.64 7.76
N TYR A 54 7.26 -3.76 6.72
CA TYR A 54 7.02 -3.12 5.43
C TYR A 54 6.56 -4.14 4.41
N TYR A 55 5.51 -3.80 3.69
CA TYR A 55 4.84 -4.70 2.76
C TYR A 55 4.55 -3.98 1.44
N LYS A 56 4.31 -4.75 0.40
CA LYS A 56 3.92 -4.21 -0.90
C LYS A 56 2.70 -4.95 -1.42
N ILE A 57 1.90 -4.22 -2.22
CA ILE A 57 0.74 -4.77 -2.92
C ILE A 57 0.95 -4.53 -4.40
N ARG A 58 0.84 -5.58 -5.19
CA ARG A 58 1.04 -5.50 -6.62
C ARG A 58 -0.24 -5.06 -7.34
N ILE A 59 -0.12 -4.01 -8.17
CA ILE A 59 -1.21 -3.53 -9.03
C ILE A 59 -0.62 -3.38 -10.43
N GLY A 60 -0.71 -4.42 -11.24
CA GLY A 60 -0.08 -4.41 -12.57
C GLY A 60 1.40 -4.12 -12.48
N ASP A 61 1.85 -3.07 -13.17
CA ASP A 61 3.25 -2.63 -13.14
C ASP A 61 3.58 -1.73 -11.96
N TYR A 62 2.62 -1.47 -11.08
CA TYR A 62 2.80 -0.59 -9.94
C TYR A 62 2.79 -1.37 -8.64
N ARG A 63 3.39 -0.79 -7.62
CA ARG A 63 3.45 -1.36 -6.29
C ARG A 63 3.03 -0.31 -5.28
N ILE A 64 2.14 -0.71 -4.38
CA ILE A 64 1.79 0.12 -3.23
C ILE A 64 2.69 -0.32 -2.09
N GLY A 65 3.40 0.64 -1.50
CA GLY A 65 4.22 0.39 -0.32
C GLY A 65 3.48 0.77 0.93
N ILE A 66 3.32 -0.17 1.86
CA ILE A 66 2.61 0.05 3.11
C ILE A 66 3.44 -0.39 4.31
N HIS A 67 3.14 0.20 5.44
CA HIS A 67 3.68 -0.18 6.73
C HIS A 67 2.53 -0.72 7.58
N ILE A 68 2.71 -1.90 8.16
CA ILE A 68 1.69 -2.51 9.01
C ILE A 68 2.24 -2.59 10.42
N ASP A 69 1.59 -1.87 11.35
CA ASP A 69 1.91 -1.90 12.77
C ASP A 69 0.88 -2.77 13.47
N GLY A 70 1.27 -4.00 13.80
CA GLY A 70 0.37 -4.96 14.42
C GLY A 70 -0.05 -4.56 15.83
N ASP A 71 0.84 -3.91 16.57
CA ASP A 71 0.55 -3.52 17.95
C ASP A 71 -0.54 -2.45 18.01
N GLN A 72 -0.53 -1.50 17.07
CA GLN A 72 -1.51 -0.43 17.02
C GLN A 72 -2.68 -0.75 16.09
N GLU A 73 -2.63 -1.86 15.39
CA GLU A 73 -3.59 -2.24 14.37
C GLU A 73 -3.75 -1.11 13.34
N LEU A 74 -2.61 -0.65 12.83
CA LEU A 74 -2.51 0.49 11.95
C LEU A 74 -1.84 0.11 10.64
N VAL A 75 -2.44 0.51 9.52
CA VAL A 75 -1.87 0.38 8.19
C VAL A 75 -1.61 1.77 7.65
N GLU A 76 -0.38 2.05 7.23
CA GLU A 76 -0.05 3.32 6.63
C GLU A 76 0.35 3.12 5.17
N PHE A 77 -0.37 3.75 4.27
CA PHE A 77 -0.02 3.79 2.85
C PHE A 77 1.05 4.85 2.65
N GLN A 78 2.26 4.41 2.29
CA GLN A 78 3.42 5.30 2.26
C GLN A 78 3.82 5.73 0.85
N ARG A 79 3.80 4.81 -0.11
CA ARG A 79 4.20 5.10 -1.48
C ARG A 79 3.35 4.33 -2.48
N VAL A 80 3.25 4.84 -3.71
CA VAL A 80 2.78 4.05 -4.85
C VAL A 80 3.64 4.44 -6.05
N LEU A 81 4.40 3.46 -6.56
CA LEU A 81 5.41 3.70 -7.60
C LEU A 81 5.42 2.55 -8.59
N HIS A 82 5.96 2.84 -9.78
CA HIS A 82 6.23 1.81 -10.77
C HIS A 82 7.17 0.77 -10.17
N ARG A 83 7.04 -0.49 -10.57
CA ARG A 83 7.84 -1.61 -10.04
C ARG A 83 9.35 -1.36 -10.12
N ARG A 84 9.80 -0.56 -11.09
CA ARG A 84 11.22 -0.26 -11.26
C ARG A 84 11.74 0.72 -10.22
N GLU A 85 10.85 1.52 -9.61
CA GLU A 85 11.26 2.57 -8.69
C GLU A 85 11.03 2.22 -7.24
N ILE A 86 10.04 1.35 -6.95
CA ILE A 86 9.66 1.06 -5.58
C ILE A 86 10.83 0.52 -4.76
N TYR A 87 11.67 -0.33 -5.36
CA TYR A 87 12.77 -0.96 -4.65
C TYR A 87 13.88 0.02 -4.28
N ARG A 88 13.96 1.15 -4.95
CA ARG A 88 14.97 2.18 -4.66
C ARG A 88 14.46 3.24 -3.69
N LYS A 89 13.14 3.44 -3.64
CA LYS A 89 12.53 4.55 -2.91
C LYS A 89 11.69 4.12 -1.73
N PHE A 90 11.49 2.82 -1.53
CA PHE A 90 10.66 2.30 -0.45
C PHE A 90 11.36 1.12 0.22
N PRO A 91 11.41 1.06 1.52
CA PRO A 91 10.86 2.01 2.48
C PRO A 91 11.67 3.27 2.62
#